data_d46718dfade1c58fdd9c6f8204137225
#
_entry.id   d46718dfade1c58fdd9c6f8204137225
#
_cell.length_a   1.000
_cell.length_b   1.000
_cell.length_c   1.000
_cell.angle_alpha   90.00
_cell.angle_beta   90.00
_cell.angle_gamma   90.00
#
_symmetry.space_group_name_H-M   'P 1'
#
loop_
_entity.id
_entity.type
_entity.pdbx_description
1 polymer ?
#
loop_
_entity_poly.entity_id
_entity_poly.type
_entity_poly.pdbx_seq_one_letter_code
_entity_poly.pdbx_strand_id
1 'polypeptide(L)'
;MDLTTVATITPARTRADLAALGPAVVPLAGGSELFADPRIHLTGLVDLQTMHWPALTVSDDGLEIAATCTLADLAALPAQPGWAAHPVFHQACTALFGSFKVWNVATVGGNLCTSLPAGPMICLTAALDAQLLIWRADGSDQWLPAADFVTGNTTNVLAPGDVLRSIHVPVSTLSARTAYRKIALSPLGRSGAVLIGRLDADGVFVLTVTGGTVRPVQLRYPAVPDATVLAADIAAIDAWFTDAHGAADWRRAVSGLLGEEIRQELAGPSTDAGNNQGGSHA
;
A
#
# COMPACT_ATOMS: atom_id res chain seq x y z
N MET A 1 15.85 -4.61 -18.15
CA MET A 1 16.24 -5.91 -18.77
C MET A 1 15.18 -6.28 -19.78
N ASP A 2 15.56 -6.93 -20.88
CA ASP A 2 14.60 -7.20 -21.95
C ASP A 2 13.83 -8.50 -21.70
N LEU A 3 12.51 -8.48 -21.95
CA LEU A 3 11.66 -9.67 -21.94
C LEU A 3 11.73 -10.31 -23.35
N THR A 4 12.84 -10.99 -23.63
CA THR A 4 13.16 -11.49 -24.99
C THR A 4 12.21 -12.57 -25.53
N THR A 5 11.43 -13.20 -24.64
CA THR A 5 10.44 -14.22 -24.99
C THR A 5 9.04 -13.68 -25.26
N VAL A 6 8.80 -12.40 -24.92
CA VAL A 6 7.50 -11.75 -25.17
C VAL A 6 7.38 -11.40 -26.63
N ALA A 7 6.44 -12.07 -27.32
CA ALA A 7 6.17 -11.89 -28.74
C ALA A 7 5.02 -10.91 -29.00
N THR A 8 4.14 -10.68 -28.01
CA THR A 8 2.94 -9.85 -28.17
C THR A 8 2.73 -8.92 -26.97
N ILE A 9 2.29 -7.68 -27.28
CA ILE A 9 1.73 -6.76 -26.31
C ILE A 9 0.36 -6.34 -26.83
N THR A 10 -0.70 -6.73 -26.11
CA THR A 10 -2.07 -6.47 -26.51
C THR A 10 -2.66 -5.32 -25.69
N PRO A 11 -3.13 -4.25 -26.31
CA PRO A 11 -3.81 -3.18 -25.58
C PRO A 11 -5.19 -3.68 -25.09
N ALA A 12 -5.48 -3.52 -23.79
CA ALA A 12 -6.81 -3.78 -23.25
C ALA A 12 -7.63 -2.48 -23.24
N ARG A 13 -8.77 -2.47 -23.89
CA ARG A 13 -9.71 -1.34 -23.90
C ARG A 13 -10.99 -1.65 -23.14
N THR A 14 -11.31 -2.94 -23.02
CA THR A 14 -12.48 -3.45 -22.33
C THR A 14 -12.11 -4.65 -21.50
N ARG A 15 -12.98 -5.03 -20.56
CA ARG A 15 -12.77 -6.25 -19.75
C ARG A 15 -12.64 -7.51 -20.60
N ALA A 16 -13.31 -7.56 -21.75
CA ALA A 16 -13.23 -8.72 -22.64
C ALA A 16 -11.82 -8.94 -23.21
N ASP A 17 -11.02 -7.88 -23.36
CA ASP A 17 -9.64 -7.98 -23.85
C ASP A 17 -8.70 -8.67 -22.85
N LEU A 18 -9.14 -8.82 -21.58
CA LEU A 18 -8.40 -9.52 -20.54
C LEU A 18 -8.49 -11.05 -20.68
N ALA A 19 -9.32 -11.59 -21.55
CA ALA A 19 -9.47 -13.02 -21.77
C ALA A 19 -8.18 -13.72 -22.24
N ALA A 20 -7.21 -12.95 -22.76
CA ALA A 20 -5.89 -13.47 -23.15
C ALA A 20 -4.96 -13.76 -21.94
N LEU A 21 -5.30 -13.24 -20.76
CA LEU A 21 -4.48 -13.41 -19.54
C LEU A 21 -4.45 -14.87 -19.07
N GLY A 22 -3.30 -15.27 -18.57
CA GLY A 22 -3.07 -16.63 -18.08
C GLY A 22 -1.62 -16.82 -17.59
N PRO A 23 -1.14 -18.04 -17.42
CA PRO A 23 0.18 -18.29 -16.84
C PRO A 23 1.36 -17.70 -17.64
N ALA A 24 1.23 -17.59 -18.97
CA ALA A 24 2.27 -17.08 -19.86
C ALA A 24 2.01 -15.69 -20.43
N VAL A 25 0.81 -15.14 -20.21
CA VAL A 25 0.40 -13.81 -20.65
C VAL A 25 -0.08 -13.03 -19.42
N VAL A 26 0.62 -11.99 -19.04
CA VAL A 26 0.36 -11.30 -17.77
C VAL A 26 -0.03 -9.83 -17.98
N PRO A 27 -0.70 -9.20 -16.97
CA PRO A 27 -1.01 -7.79 -17.04
C PRO A 27 0.26 -6.92 -17.04
N LEU A 28 0.29 -5.91 -17.88
CA LEU A 28 1.26 -4.83 -17.87
C LEU A 28 0.59 -3.55 -17.36
N ALA A 29 1.03 -3.05 -16.22
CA ALA A 29 0.72 -1.70 -15.74
C ALA A 29 1.95 -0.79 -15.97
N GLY A 30 2.64 -0.37 -14.92
CA GLY A 30 3.85 0.47 -15.05
C GLY A 30 5.12 -0.24 -15.48
N GLY A 31 5.17 -1.57 -15.44
CA GLY A 31 6.29 -2.38 -15.89
C GLY A 31 7.56 -2.32 -15.03
N SER A 32 7.64 -1.46 -14.02
CA SER A 32 8.85 -1.20 -13.24
C SER A 32 9.45 -2.45 -12.59
N GLU A 33 8.60 -3.39 -12.15
CA GLU A 33 9.03 -4.67 -11.59
C GLU A 33 9.07 -5.76 -12.67
N LEU A 34 8.11 -5.76 -13.59
CA LEU A 34 8.02 -6.75 -14.65
C LEU A 34 9.27 -6.79 -15.53
N PHE A 35 9.87 -5.60 -15.80
CA PHE A 35 11.09 -5.47 -16.59
C PHE A 35 12.38 -5.50 -15.75
N ALA A 36 12.31 -5.69 -14.43
CA ALA A 36 13.50 -5.73 -13.57
C ALA A 36 14.30 -7.02 -13.76
N ASP A 37 13.62 -8.16 -13.90
CA ASP A 37 14.22 -9.48 -14.00
C ASP A 37 13.78 -10.22 -15.27
N PRO A 38 14.63 -11.13 -15.81
CA PRO A 38 14.24 -12.00 -16.93
C PRO A 38 13.08 -12.91 -16.53
N ARG A 39 12.01 -12.92 -17.35
CA ARG A 39 10.82 -13.75 -17.15
C ARG A 39 10.60 -14.61 -18.38
N ILE A 40 11.50 -15.59 -18.59
CA ILE A 40 11.58 -16.39 -19.82
C ILE A 40 10.33 -17.25 -20.10
N HIS A 41 9.46 -17.44 -19.11
CA HIS A 41 8.19 -18.17 -19.25
C HIS A 41 7.08 -17.28 -19.83
N LEU A 42 7.26 -15.97 -19.90
CA LEU A 42 6.26 -15.07 -20.44
C LEU A 42 6.38 -14.98 -21.97
N THR A 43 5.22 -15.09 -22.65
CA THR A 43 5.11 -14.99 -24.10
C THR A 43 4.31 -13.79 -24.57
N GLY A 44 3.56 -13.14 -23.67
CA GLY A 44 2.75 -11.98 -24.01
C GLY A 44 2.43 -11.11 -22.80
N LEU A 45 2.04 -9.87 -23.09
CA LEU A 45 1.59 -8.88 -22.11
C LEU A 45 0.25 -8.32 -22.55
N VAL A 46 -0.60 -7.97 -21.58
CA VAL A 46 -1.84 -7.20 -21.80
C VAL A 46 -1.68 -5.84 -21.13
N ASP A 47 -1.65 -4.79 -21.93
CA ASP A 47 -1.44 -3.43 -21.45
C ASP A 47 -2.71 -2.85 -20.83
N LEU A 48 -2.71 -2.71 -19.49
CA LEU A 48 -3.83 -2.14 -18.72
C LEU A 48 -3.88 -0.62 -18.78
N GLN A 49 -2.82 0.08 -19.17
CA GLN A 49 -2.83 1.53 -19.31
C GLN A 49 -3.82 2.00 -20.37
N THR A 50 -4.04 1.17 -21.37
CA THR A 50 -4.99 1.43 -22.46
C THR A 50 -6.47 1.30 -22.06
N MET A 51 -6.75 0.84 -20.82
CA MET A 51 -8.10 0.88 -20.21
C MET A 51 -8.52 2.31 -19.85
N HIS A 52 -7.58 3.24 -19.73
CA HIS A 52 -7.82 4.66 -19.38
C HIS A 52 -8.67 4.84 -18.10
N TRP A 53 -8.46 4.00 -17.09
CA TRP A 53 -9.16 4.16 -15.82
C TRP A 53 -8.79 5.49 -15.19
N PRO A 54 -9.75 6.27 -14.67
CA PRO A 54 -9.44 7.46 -13.87
C PRO A 54 -8.49 7.07 -12.72
N ALA A 55 -7.35 7.74 -12.63
CA ALA A 55 -6.32 7.39 -11.66
C ALA A 55 -6.84 7.46 -10.22
N LEU A 56 -7.56 8.55 -9.92
CA LEU A 56 -8.14 8.83 -8.60
C LEU A 56 -9.56 9.36 -8.79
N THR A 57 -10.51 8.84 -8.01
CA THR A 57 -11.89 9.33 -7.98
C THR A 57 -12.30 9.58 -6.53
N VAL A 58 -12.58 10.83 -6.19
CA VAL A 58 -13.07 11.23 -4.86
C VAL A 58 -14.60 11.26 -4.90
N SER A 59 -15.23 10.68 -3.89
CA SER A 59 -16.68 10.68 -3.69
C SER A 59 -17.03 10.83 -2.20
N ASP A 60 -18.31 10.93 -1.87
CA ASP A 60 -18.78 10.96 -0.49
C ASP A 60 -18.47 9.67 0.27
N ASP A 61 -18.31 8.54 -0.45
CA ASP A 61 -17.98 7.23 0.15
C ASP A 61 -16.48 7.07 0.43
N GLY A 62 -15.62 7.91 -0.17
CA GLY A 62 -14.17 7.87 0.01
C GLY A 62 -13.37 8.10 -1.26
N LEU A 63 -12.25 7.40 -1.37
CA LEU A 63 -11.31 7.48 -2.49
C LEU A 63 -11.23 6.15 -3.24
N GLU A 64 -11.56 6.15 -4.53
CA GLU A 64 -11.19 5.05 -5.42
C GLU A 64 -9.86 5.36 -6.11
N ILE A 65 -8.91 4.42 -6.03
CA ILE A 65 -7.61 4.45 -6.67
C ILE A 65 -7.60 3.36 -7.74
N ALA A 66 -7.42 3.70 -9.01
CA ALA A 66 -7.25 2.69 -10.04
C ALA A 66 -5.96 1.89 -9.82
N ALA A 67 -5.94 0.61 -10.15
CA ALA A 67 -4.72 -0.19 -10.06
C ALA A 67 -3.59 0.35 -10.95
N THR A 68 -3.93 1.06 -12.03
CA THR A 68 -3.00 1.73 -12.95
C THR A 68 -2.58 3.13 -12.48
N CYS A 69 -3.13 3.66 -11.37
CA CYS A 69 -2.72 4.94 -10.79
C CYS A 69 -1.22 4.90 -10.47
N THR A 70 -0.45 5.89 -10.95
CA THR A 70 0.98 5.96 -10.65
C THR A 70 1.22 6.41 -9.22
N LEU A 71 2.39 6.09 -8.66
CA LEU A 71 2.78 6.61 -7.34
C LEU A 71 2.93 8.15 -7.37
N ALA A 72 3.32 8.71 -8.51
CA ALA A 72 3.40 10.16 -8.69
C ALA A 72 2.01 10.82 -8.60
N ASP A 73 0.99 10.24 -9.26
CA ASP A 73 -0.38 10.73 -9.20
C ASP A 73 -0.93 10.65 -7.77
N LEU A 74 -0.70 9.51 -7.09
CA LEU A 74 -1.14 9.34 -5.71
C LEU A 74 -0.43 10.29 -4.75
N ALA A 75 0.89 10.50 -4.92
CA ALA A 75 1.66 11.44 -4.09
C ALA A 75 1.23 12.90 -4.27
N ALA A 76 0.65 13.23 -5.43
CA ALA A 76 0.13 14.54 -5.78
C ALA A 76 -1.37 14.69 -5.44
N LEU A 77 -2.01 13.70 -4.80
CA LEU A 77 -3.42 13.77 -4.38
C LEU A 77 -3.66 15.07 -3.61
N PRO A 78 -4.57 15.96 -4.08
CA PRO A 78 -4.87 17.19 -3.38
C PRO A 78 -5.50 16.92 -2.01
N ALA A 79 -5.17 17.75 -1.02
CA ALA A 79 -5.79 17.67 0.28
C ALA A 79 -7.33 17.83 0.16
N GLN A 80 -8.05 16.97 0.86
CA GLN A 80 -9.51 17.00 0.90
C GLN A 80 -9.98 17.46 2.28
N PRO A 81 -11.04 18.29 2.36
CA PRO A 81 -11.61 18.68 3.64
C PRO A 81 -12.00 17.46 4.49
N GLY A 82 -11.60 17.45 5.76
CA GLY A 82 -11.93 16.36 6.68
C GLY A 82 -11.09 15.10 6.57
N TRP A 83 -10.13 15.03 5.63
CA TRP A 83 -9.23 13.86 5.50
C TRP A 83 -7.97 14.04 6.34
N ALA A 84 -8.05 13.78 7.64
CA ALA A 84 -6.89 13.86 8.54
C ALA A 84 -5.78 12.85 8.17
N ALA A 85 -6.14 11.73 7.52
CA ALA A 85 -5.18 10.74 7.02
C ALA A 85 -4.46 11.17 5.72
N HIS A 86 -4.83 12.29 5.08
CA HIS A 86 -4.24 12.71 3.80
C HIS A 86 -2.70 12.67 3.74
N PRO A 87 -1.94 13.13 4.76
CA PRO A 87 -0.48 13.13 4.71
C PRO A 87 0.15 11.74 4.51
N VAL A 88 -0.53 10.67 4.94
CA VAL A 88 0.02 9.31 4.85
C VAL A 88 0.19 8.83 3.42
N PHE A 89 -0.59 9.35 2.45
CA PHE A 89 -0.45 9.00 1.04
C PHE A 89 0.93 9.40 0.50
N HIS A 90 1.32 10.65 0.71
CA HIS A 90 2.64 11.12 0.29
C HIS A 90 3.77 10.41 1.03
N GLN A 91 3.62 10.23 2.36
CA GLN A 91 4.61 9.52 3.19
C GLN A 91 4.83 8.08 2.71
N ALA A 92 3.75 7.36 2.39
CA ALA A 92 3.85 6.01 1.86
C ALA A 92 4.50 5.99 0.47
N CYS A 93 4.13 6.88 -0.45
CA CYS A 93 4.76 6.96 -1.76
C CYS A 93 6.27 7.20 -1.65
N THR A 94 6.71 8.08 -0.74
CA THR A 94 8.14 8.37 -0.51
C THR A 94 8.92 7.21 0.11
N ALA A 95 8.22 6.19 0.65
CA ALA A 95 8.87 4.98 1.13
C ALA A 95 9.34 4.05 0.02
N LEU A 96 8.80 4.18 -1.20
CA LEU A 96 9.29 3.41 -2.32
C LEU A 96 10.72 3.83 -2.65
N PHE A 97 11.66 2.88 -2.54
CA PHE A 97 13.01 3.08 -3.01
C PHE A 97 13.01 3.16 -4.53
N GLY A 98 13.17 4.37 -5.05
CA GLY A 98 13.17 4.61 -6.49
C GLY A 98 13.36 6.09 -6.83
N SER A 99 13.88 6.34 -8.02
CA SER A 99 13.98 7.70 -8.56
C SER A 99 12.58 8.23 -8.94
N PHE A 100 12.49 9.55 -9.17
CA PHE A 100 11.26 10.17 -9.69
C PHE A 100 10.75 9.50 -10.98
N LYS A 101 11.66 8.95 -11.81
CA LYS A 101 11.30 8.21 -13.03
C LYS A 101 10.49 6.94 -12.70
N VAL A 102 10.89 6.24 -11.63
CA VAL A 102 10.15 5.05 -11.16
C VAL A 102 8.76 5.46 -10.65
N TRP A 103 8.64 6.57 -9.93
CA TRP A 103 7.36 7.04 -9.42
C TRP A 103 6.36 7.40 -10.52
N ASN A 104 6.85 7.87 -11.67
CA ASN A 104 6.01 8.21 -12.82
C ASN A 104 5.48 6.98 -13.59
N VAL A 105 6.00 5.79 -13.32
CA VAL A 105 5.60 4.55 -14.01
C VAL A 105 5.11 3.47 -13.06
N ALA A 106 5.70 3.33 -11.87
CA ALA A 106 5.24 2.36 -10.88
C ALA A 106 3.82 2.70 -10.43
N THR A 107 2.95 1.69 -10.41
CA THR A 107 1.53 1.86 -10.10
C THR A 107 1.19 1.30 -8.72
N VAL A 108 0.12 1.82 -8.12
CA VAL A 108 -0.41 1.35 -6.84
C VAL A 108 -0.76 -0.13 -6.92
N GLY A 109 -1.52 -0.54 -7.94
CA GLY A 109 -1.87 -1.95 -8.14
C GLY A 109 -0.65 -2.81 -8.46
N GLY A 110 0.31 -2.32 -9.24
CA GLY A 110 1.56 -3.04 -9.52
C GLY A 110 2.36 -3.29 -8.24
N ASN A 111 2.46 -2.31 -7.34
CA ASN A 111 3.15 -2.47 -6.05
C ASN A 111 2.45 -3.52 -5.15
N LEU A 112 1.12 -3.51 -5.10
CA LEU A 112 0.33 -4.53 -4.40
C LEU A 112 0.54 -5.93 -5.00
N CYS A 113 0.38 -6.07 -6.32
CA CYS A 113 0.48 -7.35 -7.02
C CYS A 113 1.90 -7.95 -6.99
N THR A 114 2.95 -7.12 -6.92
CA THR A 114 4.32 -7.57 -6.70
C THR A 114 4.48 -8.24 -5.33
N SER A 115 3.70 -7.82 -4.34
CA SER A 115 3.61 -8.40 -2.99
C SER A 115 4.95 -8.51 -2.27
N LEU A 116 5.88 -7.60 -2.55
CA LEU A 116 7.13 -7.49 -1.80
C LEU A 116 6.84 -6.92 -0.41
N PRO A 117 7.37 -7.50 0.67
CA PRO A 117 7.13 -7.03 2.04
C PRO A 117 7.39 -5.54 2.25
N ALA A 118 8.40 -4.98 1.58
CA ALA A 118 8.74 -3.56 1.61
C ALA A 118 7.84 -2.69 0.71
N GLY A 119 6.83 -3.26 0.03
CA GLY A 119 5.89 -2.53 -0.82
C GLY A 119 5.07 -1.53 0.00
N PRO A 120 5.27 -0.20 -0.20
CA PRO A 120 4.63 0.79 0.68
C PRO A 120 3.12 0.87 0.48
N MET A 121 2.62 0.51 -0.70
CA MET A 121 1.18 0.47 -0.94
C MET A 121 0.48 -0.63 -0.17
N ILE A 122 1.18 -1.72 0.17
CA ILE A 122 0.66 -2.78 1.03
C ILE A 122 0.36 -2.23 2.43
N CYS A 123 1.31 -1.47 3.00
CA CYS A 123 1.10 -0.84 4.30
C CYS A 123 -0.03 0.18 4.26
N LEU A 124 -0.01 1.08 3.28
CA LEU A 124 -0.99 2.15 3.12
C LEU A 124 -2.41 1.61 3.03
N THR A 125 -2.65 0.68 2.10
CA THR A 125 -3.99 0.18 1.83
C THR A 125 -4.52 -0.68 2.97
N ALA A 126 -3.66 -1.51 3.60
CA ALA A 126 -4.03 -2.26 4.79
C ALA A 126 -4.36 -1.33 5.97
N ALA A 127 -3.52 -0.31 6.26
CA ALA A 127 -3.72 0.61 7.38
C ALA A 127 -5.02 1.42 7.26
N LEU A 128 -5.43 1.75 6.04
CA LEU A 128 -6.66 2.48 5.76
C LEU A 128 -7.88 1.57 5.53
N ASP A 129 -7.79 0.28 5.87
CA ASP A 129 -8.86 -0.71 5.68
C ASP A 129 -9.47 -0.69 4.27
N ALA A 130 -8.62 -0.46 3.28
CA ALA A 130 -9.07 -0.40 1.90
C ALA A 130 -9.66 -1.73 1.42
N GLN A 131 -10.63 -1.65 0.52
CA GLN A 131 -11.22 -2.79 -0.17
C GLN A 131 -10.67 -2.85 -1.59
N LEU A 132 -10.25 -4.03 -2.01
CA LEU A 132 -9.71 -4.28 -3.33
C LEU A 132 -10.77 -4.91 -4.23
N LEU A 133 -11.01 -4.32 -5.40
CA LEU A 133 -11.84 -4.92 -6.44
C LEU A 133 -10.97 -5.78 -7.36
N ILE A 134 -11.22 -7.07 -7.35
CA ILE A 134 -10.56 -8.03 -8.23
C ILE A 134 -11.55 -8.48 -9.30
N TRP A 135 -11.17 -8.31 -10.56
CA TRP A 135 -11.83 -8.92 -11.70
C TRP A 135 -11.28 -10.32 -11.89
N ARG A 136 -12.12 -11.31 -11.62
CA ARG A 136 -11.76 -12.72 -11.76
C ARG A 136 -11.78 -13.14 -13.22
N ALA A 137 -10.96 -14.13 -13.55
CA ALA A 137 -10.87 -14.69 -14.92
C ALA A 137 -12.20 -15.28 -15.42
N ASP A 138 -13.08 -15.72 -14.51
CA ASP A 138 -14.42 -16.23 -14.84
C ASP A 138 -15.46 -15.15 -15.15
N GLY A 139 -15.05 -13.88 -15.08
CA GLY A 139 -15.91 -12.72 -15.33
C GLY A 139 -16.61 -12.17 -14.08
N SER A 140 -16.48 -12.81 -12.92
CA SER A 140 -17.04 -12.31 -11.66
C SER A 140 -16.22 -11.17 -11.07
N ASP A 141 -16.82 -10.43 -10.14
CA ASP A 141 -16.17 -9.42 -9.31
C ASP A 141 -16.02 -9.96 -7.89
N GLN A 142 -14.85 -9.72 -7.29
CA GLN A 142 -14.61 -10.02 -5.90
C GLN A 142 -14.08 -8.79 -5.17
N TRP A 143 -14.70 -8.47 -4.04
CA TRP A 143 -14.18 -7.52 -3.09
C TRP A 143 -13.42 -8.24 -1.98
N LEU A 144 -12.25 -7.71 -1.59
CA LEU A 144 -11.38 -8.29 -0.58
C LEU A 144 -10.72 -7.18 0.25
N PRO A 145 -10.64 -7.32 1.59
CA PRO A 145 -9.84 -6.40 2.41
C PRO A 145 -8.38 -6.40 1.96
N ALA A 146 -7.77 -5.21 1.85
CA ALA A 146 -6.37 -5.09 1.42
C ALA A 146 -5.39 -5.83 2.35
N ALA A 147 -5.73 -5.95 3.64
CA ALA A 147 -4.93 -6.70 4.61
C ALA A 147 -4.85 -8.21 4.30
N ASP A 148 -5.83 -8.76 3.57
CA ASP A 148 -5.90 -10.18 3.24
C ASP A 148 -5.34 -10.49 1.84
N PHE A 149 -4.96 -9.46 1.07
CA PHE A 149 -4.52 -9.63 -0.31
C PHE A 149 -3.15 -10.27 -0.44
N VAL A 150 -2.16 -9.78 0.32
CA VAL A 150 -0.79 -10.31 0.34
C VAL A 150 -0.71 -11.43 1.35
N THR A 151 -0.41 -12.64 0.89
CA THR A 151 -0.38 -13.86 1.70
C THR A 151 1.04 -14.26 2.13
N GLY A 152 2.06 -13.70 1.48
CA GLY A 152 3.46 -13.97 1.78
C GLY A 152 4.40 -13.15 0.91
N ASN A 153 5.70 -13.37 1.06
CA ASN A 153 6.70 -12.69 0.25
C ASN A 153 6.51 -13.03 -1.23
N THR A 154 6.21 -12.04 -2.06
CA THR A 154 5.89 -12.16 -3.50
C THR A 154 4.71 -13.07 -3.82
N THR A 155 3.81 -13.28 -2.87
CA THR A 155 2.60 -14.10 -3.05
C THR A 155 1.35 -13.34 -2.62
N ASN A 156 0.27 -13.53 -3.37
CA ASN A 156 -1.04 -12.93 -3.12
C ASN A 156 -2.17 -13.86 -3.60
N VAL A 157 -3.41 -13.39 -3.44
CA VAL A 157 -4.62 -14.18 -3.72
C VAL A 157 -5.03 -14.25 -5.19
N LEU A 158 -4.32 -13.59 -6.11
CA LEU A 158 -4.67 -13.61 -7.53
C LEU A 158 -4.32 -14.95 -8.16
N ALA A 159 -5.28 -15.51 -8.88
CA ALA A 159 -5.05 -16.62 -9.80
C ALA A 159 -4.60 -16.12 -11.18
N PRO A 160 -3.99 -16.96 -12.02
CA PRO A 160 -3.70 -16.60 -13.40
C PRO A 160 -4.96 -16.15 -14.15
N GLY A 161 -4.89 -14.97 -14.76
CA GLY A 161 -6.02 -14.35 -15.44
C GLY A 161 -6.82 -13.35 -14.61
N ASP A 162 -6.61 -13.30 -13.29
CA ASP A 162 -7.23 -12.28 -12.44
C ASP A 162 -6.53 -10.93 -12.59
N VAL A 163 -7.29 -9.85 -12.38
CA VAL A 163 -6.79 -8.47 -12.44
C VAL A 163 -7.27 -7.69 -11.23
N LEU A 164 -6.33 -7.08 -10.50
CA LEU A 164 -6.67 -6.03 -9.54
C LEU A 164 -7.14 -4.80 -10.32
N ARG A 165 -8.42 -4.41 -10.14
CA ARG A 165 -9.06 -3.31 -10.87
C ARG A 165 -8.89 -1.98 -10.14
N SER A 166 -9.24 -1.94 -8.86
CA SER A 166 -9.20 -0.72 -8.06
C SER A 166 -9.08 -1.01 -6.56
N ILE A 167 -8.75 0.03 -5.84
CA ILE A 167 -8.62 0.08 -4.39
C ILE A 167 -9.60 1.15 -3.90
N HIS A 168 -10.53 0.80 -3.02
CA HIS A 168 -11.45 1.73 -2.38
C HIS A 168 -11.03 1.98 -0.94
N VAL A 169 -10.74 3.23 -0.60
CA VAL A 169 -10.42 3.68 0.75
C VAL A 169 -11.64 4.39 1.32
N PRO A 170 -12.27 3.86 2.40
CA PRO A 170 -13.52 4.44 2.92
C PRO A 170 -13.29 5.79 3.61
N VAL A 171 -14.27 6.69 3.50
CA VAL A 171 -14.21 8.03 4.09
C VAL A 171 -13.98 7.99 5.61
N SER A 172 -14.47 6.97 6.30
CA SER A 172 -14.28 6.81 7.75
C SER A 172 -12.80 6.71 8.14
N THR A 173 -11.99 5.97 7.37
CA THR A 173 -10.55 5.85 7.62
C THR A 173 -9.76 7.03 7.09
N LEU A 174 -10.25 7.70 6.05
CA LEU A 174 -9.66 8.95 5.55
C LEU A 174 -9.78 10.09 6.58
N SER A 175 -10.83 10.09 7.39
CA SER A 175 -11.04 11.07 8.46
C SER A 175 -10.26 10.77 9.74
N ALA A 176 -9.66 9.58 9.84
CA ALA A 176 -8.92 9.14 11.02
C ALA A 176 -7.54 9.84 11.11
N ARG A 177 -7.04 9.99 12.34
CA ARG A 177 -5.67 10.45 12.59
C ARG A 177 -4.71 9.31 12.25
N THR A 178 -3.60 9.63 11.60
CA THR A 178 -2.57 8.65 11.24
C THR A 178 -1.20 9.11 11.68
N ALA A 179 -0.34 8.14 12.00
CA ALA A 179 1.08 8.35 12.24
C ALA A 179 1.88 7.32 11.43
N TYR A 180 2.93 7.77 10.77
CA TYR A 180 3.76 6.97 9.87
C TYR A 180 5.19 6.85 10.36
N ARG A 181 5.75 5.65 10.34
CA ARG A 181 7.18 5.41 10.62
C ARG A 181 7.77 4.43 9.62
N LYS A 182 9.02 4.67 9.28
CA LYS A 182 9.80 3.76 8.45
C LYS A 182 11.24 3.74 8.90
N ILE A 183 11.91 2.59 8.75
CA ILE A 183 13.35 2.46 8.97
C ILE A 183 13.98 1.61 7.86
N ALA A 184 15.22 1.91 7.52
CA ALA A 184 16.06 1.14 6.61
C ALA A 184 17.50 1.12 7.14
N LEU A 185 18.32 0.18 6.66
CA LEU A 185 19.74 0.07 7.04
C LEU A 185 20.59 1.23 6.54
N SER A 186 20.07 2.00 5.58
CA SER A 186 20.71 3.25 5.09
C SER A 186 19.65 4.29 4.78
N PRO A 187 19.98 5.59 4.76
CA PRO A 187 19.00 6.68 4.56
C PRO A 187 18.15 6.54 3.28
N LEU A 188 18.75 6.03 2.21
CA LEU A 188 18.08 5.78 0.92
C LEU A 188 17.86 4.29 0.67
N GLY A 189 17.95 3.45 1.71
CA GLY A 189 17.79 2.00 1.58
C GLY A 189 16.34 1.57 1.45
N ARG A 190 16.17 0.34 0.96
CA ARG A 190 14.89 -0.36 0.99
C ARG A 190 14.41 -0.50 2.42
N SER A 191 13.13 -0.27 2.67
CA SER A 191 12.54 -0.32 4.00
C SER A 191 12.71 -1.70 4.65
N GLY A 192 13.26 -1.73 5.85
CA GLY A 192 13.33 -2.91 6.71
C GLY A 192 12.10 -3.07 7.59
N ALA A 193 11.44 -1.95 7.93
CA ALA A 193 10.11 -1.91 8.55
C ALA A 193 9.37 -0.64 8.10
N VAL A 194 8.05 -0.77 7.91
CA VAL A 194 7.12 0.33 7.63
C VAL A 194 5.89 0.11 8.49
N LEU A 195 5.55 1.11 9.31
CA LEU A 195 4.43 1.08 10.22
C LEU A 195 3.52 2.28 9.98
N ILE A 196 2.22 2.02 10.00
CA ILE A 196 1.20 3.06 10.03
C ILE A 196 0.27 2.79 11.20
N GLY A 197 0.18 3.74 12.12
CA GLY A 197 -0.87 3.77 13.13
C GLY A 197 -2.05 4.59 12.66
N ARG A 198 -3.24 4.18 13.04
CA ARG A 198 -4.50 4.88 12.80
C ARG A 198 -5.30 4.94 14.10
N LEU A 199 -5.87 6.11 14.39
CA LEU A 199 -6.81 6.32 15.47
C LEU A 199 -8.12 6.83 14.88
N ASP A 200 -9.13 5.99 14.92
CA ASP A 200 -10.46 6.25 14.38
C ASP A 200 -11.25 7.22 15.30
N ALA A 201 -12.30 7.83 14.77
CA ALA A 201 -13.10 8.79 15.51
C ALA A 201 -13.82 8.20 16.74
N ASP A 202 -14.09 6.89 16.72
CA ASP A 202 -14.66 6.13 17.82
C ASP A 202 -13.63 5.67 18.87
N GLY A 203 -12.35 6.01 18.66
CA GLY A 203 -11.24 5.68 19.55
C GLY A 203 -10.52 4.38 19.23
N VAL A 204 -10.97 3.61 18.24
CA VAL A 204 -10.27 2.37 17.82
C VAL A 204 -8.87 2.73 17.33
N PHE A 205 -7.87 2.05 17.89
CA PHE A 205 -6.47 2.17 17.48
C PHE A 205 -6.07 0.96 16.66
N VAL A 206 -5.47 1.20 15.49
CA VAL A 206 -4.95 0.15 14.60
C VAL A 206 -3.49 0.42 14.30
N LEU A 207 -2.63 -0.55 14.57
CA LEU A 207 -1.23 -0.53 14.12
C LEU A 207 -1.04 -1.55 13.00
N THR A 208 -0.67 -1.07 11.82
CA THR A 208 -0.31 -1.93 10.68
C THR A 208 1.20 -2.02 10.57
N VAL A 209 1.73 -3.24 10.58
CA VAL A 209 3.16 -3.56 10.50
C VAL A 209 3.45 -4.26 9.19
N THR A 210 4.38 -3.70 8.40
CA THR A 210 4.89 -4.28 7.15
C THR A 210 6.39 -4.05 7.00
N GLY A 211 6.97 -4.41 5.86
CA GLY A 211 8.40 -4.26 5.60
C GLY A 211 9.24 -5.32 6.30
N GLY A 212 8.99 -5.56 7.58
CA GLY A 212 9.63 -6.58 8.38
C GLY A 212 8.92 -7.93 8.41
N THR A 213 7.68 -7.97 7.95
CA THR A 213 6.80 -9.14 7.95
C THR A 213 6.52 -9.59 6.53
N VAL A 214 6.35 -10.89 6.28
CA VAL A 214 6.09 -11.44 4.93
C VAL A 214 4.72 -11.07 4.38
N ARG A 215 3.80 -10.66 5.25
CA ARG A 215 2.45 -10.16 4.94
C ARG A 215 2.12 -9.00 5.86
N PRO A 216 1.14 -8.13 5.55
CA PRO A 216 0.71 -7.10 6.49
C PRO A 216 0.15 -7.76 7.76
N VAL A 217 0.47 -7.17 8.91
CA VAL A 217 -0.07 -7.56 10.21
C VAL A 217 -0.74 -6.35 10.83
N GLN A 218 -2.02 -6.48 11.18
CA GLN A 218 -2.77 -5.44 11.88
C GLN A 218 -3.04 -5.84 13.33
N LEU A 219 -2.64 -4.98 14.26
CA LEU A 219 -2.98 -5.05 15.67
C LEU A 219 -4.08 -4.03 15.94
N ARG A 220 -5.24 -4.49 16.42
CA ARG A 220 -6.43 -3.66 16.64
C ARG A 220 -6.82 -3.64 18.10
N TYR A 221 -7.09 -2.45 18.62
CA TYR A 221 -7.48 -2.21 20.00
C TYR A 221 -8.70 -1.27 20.06
N PRO A 222 -9.60 -1.47 21.05
CA PRO A 222 -10.78 -0.60 21.20
C PRO A 222 -10.44 0.83 21.63
N ALA A 223 -9.21 1.07 22.09
CA ALA A 223 -8.64 2.36 22.43
C ALA A 223 -7.12 2.29 22.28
N VAL A 224 -6.41 3.42 22.42
CA VAL A 224 -4.94 3.42 22.44
C VAL A 224 -4.45 2.47 23.55
N PRO A 225 -3.70 1.40 23.23
CA PRO A 225 -3.29 0.39 24.20
C PRO A 225 -2.20 0.92 25.14
N ASP A 226 -2.01 0.23 26.27
CA ASP A 226 -0.83 0.43 27.11
C ASP A 226 0.45 0.04 26.36
N ALA A 227 1.57 0.72 26.66
CA ALA A 227 2.84 0.47 26.01
C ALA A 227 3.31 -0.99 26.15
N THR A 228 3.09 -1.61 27.31
CA THR A 228 3.46 -3.00 27.59
C THR A 228 2.64 -3.99 26.76
N VAL A 229 1.35 -3.71 26.57
CA VAL A 229 0.45 -4.54 25.76
C VAL A 229 0.89 -4.47 24.29
N LEU A 230 1.06 -3.26 23.75
CA LEU A 230 1.49 -3.08 22.37
C LEU A 230 2.84 -3.76 22.09
N ALA A 231 3.80 -3.58 23.01
CA ALA A 231 5.14 -4.19 22.87
C ALA A 231 5.07 -5.73 22.88
N ALA A 232 4.24 -6.32 23.74
CA ALA A 232 4.04 -7.77 23.79
C ALA A 232 3.40 -8.30 22.50
N ASP A 233 2.37 -7.62 21.97
CA ASP A 233 1.68 -8.04 20.76
C ASP A 233 2.58 -7.90 19.51
N ILE A 234 3.39 -6.83 19.40
CA ILE A 234 4.39 -6.71 18.33
C ILE A 234 5.42 -7.84 18.44
N ALA A 235 5.90 -8.15 19.64
CA ALA A 235 6.87 -9.23 19.84
C ALA A 235 6.29 -10.62 19.49
N ALA A 236 4.98 -10.82 19.64
CA ALA A 236 4.27 -12.05 19.35
C ALA A 236 3.95 -12.25 17.86
N ILE A 237 4.18 -11.25 16.99
CA ILE A 237 3.99 -11.42 15.54
C ILE A 237 4.85 -12.57 15.04
N ASP A 238 4.26 -13.50 14.31
CA ASP A 238 4.89 -14.72 13.78
C ASP A 238 5.43 -14.59 12.35
N ALA A 239 5.18 -13.46 11.70
CA ALA A 239 5.42 -13.23 10.27
C ALA A 239 6.78 -12.57 9.95
N TRP A 240 7.68 -12.44 10.91
CA TRP A 240 9.02 -11.85 10.71
C TRP A 240 9.88 -12.68 9.76
N PHE A 241 10.70 -12.01 8.94
CA PHE A 241 11.63 -12.68 8.03
C PHE A 241 12.98 -11.99 7.95
N THR A 242 13.99 -12.71 7.45
CA THR A 242 15.35 -12.23 7.25
C THR A 242 15.68 -12.15 5.77
N ASP A 243 16.25 -11.03 5.33
CA ASP A 243 16.84 -10.83 4.00
C ASP A 243 18.04 -9.87 4.08
N ALA A 244 18.56 -9.43 2.93
CA ALA A 244 19.67 -8.46 2.86
C ALA A 244 19.35 -7.07 3.44
N HIS A 245 18.08 -6.77 3.72
CA HIS A 245 17.60 -5.48 4.24
C HIS A 245 17.25 -5.50 5.72
N GLY A 246 17.53 -6.61 6.41
CA GLY A 246 17.39 -6.73 7.85
C GLY A 246 17.10 -8.15 8.33
N ALA A 247 17.65 -8.49 9.49
CA ALA A 247 17.37 -9.73 10.19
C ALA A 247 16.02 -9.66 10.92
N ALA A 248 15.34 -10.78 11.09
CA ALA A 248 14.01 -10.87 11.71
C ALA A 248 13.98 -10.32 13.15
N ASP A 249 15.02 -10.56 13.93
CA ASP A 249 15.17 -10.06 15.31
C ASP A 249 15.31 -8.53 15.33
N TRP A 250 16.14 -7.97 14.46
CA TRP A 250 16.29 -6.53 14.30
C TRP A 250 14.96 -5.89 13.86
N ARG A 251 14.27 -6.46 12.86
CA ARG A 251 12.98 -5.96 12.37
C ARG A 251 11.93 -5.95 13.47
N ARG A 252 11.88 -7.01 14.28
CA ARG A 252 11.00 -7.10 15.44
C ARG A 252 11.32 -6.01 16.46
N ALA A 253 12.60 -5.85 16.82
CA ALA A 253 13.04 -4.87 17.81
C ALA A 253 12.73 -3.43 17.37
N VAL A 254 13.10 -3.05 16.13
CA VAL A 254 12.83 -1.69 15.62
C VAL A 254 11.33 -1.43 15.45
N SER A 255 10.54 -2.43 15.08
CA SER A 255 9.08 -2.28 14.99
C SER A 255 8.46 -2.02 16.37
N GLY A 256 9.01 -2.59 17.44
CA GLY A 256 8.59 -2.26 18.81
C GLY A 256 8.84 -0.80 19.17
N LEU A 257 10.03 -0.27 18.83
CA LEU A 257 10.36 1.15 19.04
C LEU A 257 9.45 2.08 18.22
N LEU A 258 9.31 1.82 16.93
CA LEU A 258 8.49 2.63 16.03
C LEU A 258 7.00 2.56 16.38
N GLY A 259 6.51 1.39 16.82
CA GLY A 259 5.14 1.20 17.30
C GLY A 259 4.84 2.05 18.54
N GLU A 260 5.79 2.12 19.49
CA GLU A 260 5.64 2.97 20.67
C GLU A 260 5.66 4.47 20.33
N GLU A 261 6.52 4.91 19.41
CA GLU A 261 6.48 6.30 18.92
C GLU A 261 5.14 6.65 18.31
N ILE A 262 4.56 5.77 17.47
CA ILE A 262 3.24 5.93 16.86
C ILE A 262 2.16 5.99 17.95
N ARG A 263 2.21 5.09 18.93
CA ARG A 263 1.26 5.05 20.05
C ARG A 263 1.25 6.37 20.81
N GLN A 264 2.44 6.90 21.15
CA GLN A 264 2.59 8.18 21.88
C GLN A 264 2.06 9.36 21.05
N GLU A 265 2.36 9.42 19.76
CA GLU A 265 1.89 10.47 18.87
C GLU A 265 0.34 10.48 18.77
N LEU A 266 -0.27 9.33 18.61
CA LEU A 266 -1.73 9.22 18.49
C LEU A 266 -2.46 9.34 19.83
N ALA A 267 -1.83 9.03 20.96
CA ALA A 267 -2.37 9.28 22.30
C ALA A 267 -2.41 10.76 22.67
N GLY A 268 -1.57 11.59 22.05
CA GLY A 268 -1.53 13.04 22.27
C GLY A 268 -2.75 13.77 21.71
N PRO A 269 -2.98 15.05 22.10
CA PRO A 269 -4.02 15.88 21.50
C PRO A 269 -3.75 16.08 20.01
N SER A 270 -4.84 16.24 19.21
CA SER A 270 -4.71 16.54 17.78
C SER A 270 -3.95 17.86 17.58
N THR A 271 -2.91 17.87 16.75
CA THR A 271 -2.11 19.07 16.46
C THR A 271 -2.84 20.08 15.56
N ASP A 272 -4.05 19.78 15.08
CA ASP A 272 -4.83 20.67 14.19
C ASP A 272 -5.60 21.79 14.91
N ALA A 273 -5.49 21.94 16.24
CA ALA A 273 -6.19 22.97 17.02
C ALA A 273 -5.36 24.24 17.20
N GLY A 274 -4.63 24.75 16.19
CA GLY A 274 -3.76 25.90 16.42
C GLY A 274 -3.33 26.73 15.24
N ASN A 275 -4.24 27.17 14.36
CA ASN A 275 -3.92 28.33 13.52
C ASN A 275 -5.16 29.17 13.16
N ASN A 276 -5.91 29.58 14.18
CA ASN A 276 -6.93 30.64 14.05
C ASN A 276 -6.89 31.57 15.26
N GLN A 277 -5.76 32.27 15.43
CA GLN A 277 -5.74 33.50 16.18
C GLN A 277 -5.32 34.63 15.23
N GLY A 278 -6.35 35.22 14.62
CA GLY A 278 -6.25 36.53 13.97
C GLY A 278 -5.75 37.56 14.96
N GLY A 279 -4.52 37.99 14.78
CA GLY A 279 -3.99 39.20 15.42
C GLY A 279 -4.69 40.43 14.82
N SER A 280 -5.77 40.88 15.44
CA SER A 280 -6.23 42.25 15.35
C SER A 280 -5.26 43.10 16.12
N HIS A 281 -4.48 43.92 15.41
CA HIS A 281 -3.86 45.10 16.00
C HIS A 281 -4.22 46.31 15.11
N ALA A 282 -4.85 47.28 15.79
CA ALA A 282 -5.18 48.61 15.37
C ALA A 282 -3.99 49.45 14.87
#